data_0bd304b12227c126c8a37150c1fc51c1
#
_entry.id   0bd304b12227c126c8a37150c1fc51c1
#
_cell.length_a   1.000
_cell.length_b   1.000
_cell.length_c   1.000
_cell.angle_alpha   90.00
_cell.angle_beta   90.00
_cell.angle_gamma   90.00
#
_symmetry.space_group_name_H-M   'P 1'
#
loop_
_entity.id
_entity.type
_entity.pdbx_description
1 polymer ?
#
loop_
_entity_poly.entity_id
_entity_poly.type
_entity_poly.pdbx_seq_one_letter_code
_entity_poly.pdbx_strand_id
1 'polypeptide(L)'
;QKEVMLSDAITMGKMNHPRLKMAVAETEKYRSAHNEAWELAPTSFTYSWGQLNGETRKDRQMEFTQEIGSLLTPFYRNALVNKQVTSGRYSREIVEKEVVAEIKRAWCYYLFAREQQELYKQQAEMAGRLQRAGEIRYEQGDITLLEKSMCNTMAAEMRNKLFQANEELRMAAIRLKWACCTDEDIVPADKMLTLLPIEKQPAGENIRINLLQSQTEEKKALLRIEQSRFFPELSIGYV
;
A
#
# COMPACT_ATOMS: atom_id res chain seq x y z
N GLN A 1 8.09 -5.27 -25.32
CA GLN A 1 7.28 -5.97 -24.30
C GLN A 1 8.14 -7.07 -23.68
N LYS A 2 8.24 -7.10 -22.37
CA LYS A 2 9.04 -8.08 -21.63
C LYS A 2 8.12 -9.15 -21.06
N GLU A 3 8.36 -10.39 -21.43
CA GLU A 3 7.67 -11.53 -20.79
C GLU A 3 8.19 -11.69 -19.35
N VAL A 4 7.26 -11.76 -18.39
CA VAL A 4 7.57 -11.81 -16.97
C VAL A 4 6.76 -12.92 -16.31
N MET A 5 7.34 -13.62 -15.34
CA MET A 5 6.61 -14.56 -14.49
C MET A 5 5.90 -13.84 -13.35
N LEU A 6 4.86 -14.45 -12.78
CA LEU A 6 4.12 -13.86 -11.64
C LEU A 6 5.05 -13.57 -10.43
N SER A 7 6.03 -14.46 -10.17
CA SER A 7 7.04 -14.28 -9.12
C SER A 7 7.86 -12.99 -9.30
N ASP A 8 8.26 -12.73 -10.53
CA ASP A 8 9.08 -11.56 -10.86
C ASP A 8 8.26 -10.27 -10.79
N ALA A 9 7.01 -10.31 -11.26
CA ALA A 9 6.06 -9.21 -11.13
C ALA A 9 5.81 -8.85 -9.65
N ILE A 10 5.63 -9.85 -8.78
CA ILE A 10 5.50 -9.64 -7.32
C ILE A 10 6.77 -9.01 -6.75
N THR A 11 7.94 -9.50 -7.15
CA THR A 11 9.22 -8.97 -6.67
C THR A 11 9.42 -7.51 -7.10
N MET A 12 9.15 -7.19 -8.37
CA MET A 12 9.20 -5.82 -8.88
C MET A 12 8.25 -4.90 -8.13
N GLY A 13 7.01 -5.34 -7.92
CA GLY A 13 6.04 -4.55 -7.17
C GLY A 13 6.45 -4.32 -5.72
N LYS A 14 6.97 -5.34 -5.02
CA LYS A 14 7.50 -5.17 -3.66
C LYS A 14 8.65 -4.17 -3.56
N MET A 15 9.52 -4.13 -4.56
CA MET A 15 10.66 -3.18 -4.58
C MET A 15 10.23 -1.75 -4.90
N ASN A 16 9.28 -1.59 -5.79
CA ASN A 16 8.96 -0.28 -6.37
C ASN A 16 7.73 0.40 -5.76
N HIS A 17 6.81 -0.37 -5.15
CA HIS A 17 5.51 0.13 -4.74
C HIS A 17 5.60 1.24 -3.68
N PRO A 18 5.07 2.46 -3.93
CA PRO A 18 5.21 3.62 -3.03
C PRO A 18 4.63 3.38 -1.64
N ARG A 19 3.47 2.70 -1.55
CA ARG A 19 2.83 2.37 -0.25
C ARG A 19 3.74 1.52 0.63
N LEU A 20 4.49 0.58 0.05
CA LEU A 20 5.41 -0.25 0.80
C LEU A 20 6.64 0.53 1.25
N LYS A 21 7.18 1.41 0.39
CA LYS A 21 8.26 2.32 0.76
C LYS A 21 7.85 3.26 1.90
N MET A 22 6.63 3.78 1.88
CA MET A 22 6.08 4.59 2.98
C MET A 22 5.97 3.80 4.28
N ALA A 23 5.44 2.55 4.25
CA ALA A 23 5.32 1.72 5.44
C ALA A 23 6.69 1.34 6.04
N VAL A 24 7.71 1.16 5.19
CA VAL A 24 9.10 0.96 5.65
C VAL A 24 9.63 2.22 6.31
N ALA A 25 9.48 3.38 5.69
CA ALA A 25 9.94 4.65 6.24
C ALA A 25 9.24 5.00 7.56
N GLU A 26 7.95 4.70 7.69
CA GLU A 26 7.21 4.88 8.94
C GLU A 26 7.74 3.97 10.06
N THR A 27 8.07 2.71 9.74
CA THR A 27 8.68 1.80 10.72
C THR A 27 10.05 2.28 11.17
N GLU A 28 10.87 2.80 10.24
CA GLU A 28 12.19 3.38 10.56
C GLU A 28 12.07 4.67 11.38
N LYS A 29 11.05 5.51 11.13
CA LYS A 29 10.75 6.66 11.97
C LYS A 29 10.52 6.26 13.42
N TYR A 30 9.70 5.23 13.68
CA TYR A 30 9.49 4.73 15.05
C TYR A 30 10.79 4.17 15.64
N ARG A 31 11.62 3.51 14.85
CA ARG A 31 12.91 3.00 15.31
C ARG A 31 13.89 4.13 15.69
N SER A 32 13.91 5.20 14.91
CA SER A 32 14.74 6.38 15.19
C SER A 32 14.30 7.12 16.45
N ALA A 33 13.00 7.16 16.74
CA ALA A 33 12.43 7.74 17.94
C ALA A 33 12.92 7.08 19.26
N HIS A 34 13.60 5.94 19.16
CA HIS A 34 14.23 5.28 20.32
C HIS A 34 15.31 6.16 20.98
N ASN A 35 16.04 6.91 20.18
CA ASN A 35 17.06 7.83 20.68
C ASN A 35 16.44 9.05 21.37
N GLU A 36 15.28 9.52 20.88
CA GLU A 36 14.55 10.66 21.45
C GLU A 36 13.90 10.31 22.81
N ALA A 37 13.69 9.01 23.09
CA ALA A 37 13.11 8.58 24.38
C ALA A 37 13.97 8.94 25.59
N TRP A 38 15.27 9.14 25.39
CA TRP A 38 16.27 9.47 26.41
C TRP A 38 16.74 10.95 26.34
N GLU A 39 16.03 11.79 25.60
CA GLU A 39 16.38 13.19 25.49
C GLU A 39 16.17 13.89 26.83
N LEU A 40 17.25 14.52 27.33
CA LEU A 40 17.20 15.38 28.51
C LEU A 40 16.64 16.75 28.12
N ALA A 41 15.89 17.36 29.03
CA ALA A 41 15.42 18.72 28.83
C ALA A 41 16.61 19.71 28.67
N PRO A 42 16.43 20.76 27.87
CA PRO A 42 17.52 21.72 27.64
C PRO A 42 17.96 22.38 28.92
N THR A 43 19.26 22.56 29.06
CA THR A 43 19.84 23.35 30.15
C THR A 43 19.53 24.83 29.95
N SER A 44 18.98 25.49 30.95
CA SER A 44 18.77 26.93 30.94
C SER A 44 19.87 27.66 31.70
N PHE A 45 20.37 28.74 31.09
CA PHE A 45 21.29 29.67 31.72
C PHE A 45 20.67 31.06 31.70
N THR A 46 20.44 31.63 32.87
CA THR A 46 19.87 32.97 33.03
C THR A 46 20.90 33.88 33.67
N TYR A 47 21.21 34.96 32.99
CA TYR A 47 22.04 36.03 33.56
C TYR A 47 21.19 37.28 33.76
N SER A 48 21.06 37.68 34.99
CA SER A 48 20.31 38.88 35.41
C SER A 48 21.23 39.94 35.97
N TRP A 49 21.07 41.17 35.53
CA TRP A 49 21.81 42.31 36.07
C TRP A 49 20.84 43.46 36.33
N GLY A 50 21.12 44.24 37.39
CA GLY A 50 20.31 45.38 37.75
C GLY A 50 20.11 45.48 39.25
N GLN A 51 19.06 46.17 39.67
CA GLN A 51 18.68 46.24 41.07
C GLN A 51 17.74 45.08 41.40
N LEU A 52 18.30 43.93 41.74
CA LEU A 52 17.57 42.69 42.06
C LEU A 52 17.09 42.64 43.51
N ASN A 53 17.93 43.11 44.43
CA ASN A 53 17.60 43.27 45.84
C ASN A 53 17.64 44.74 46.21
N GLY A 54 16.61 45.26 46.83
CA GLY A 54 16.39 46.71 47.06
C GLY A 54 17.49 47.53 47.72
N GLU A 55 18.61 46.93 48.16
CA GLU A 55 19.69 47.56 48.89
C GLU A 55 20.92 47.90 48.04
N THR A 56 21.17 47.20 46.93
CA THR A 56 22.36 47.45 46.10
C THR A 56 22.01 47.82 44.66
N ARG A 57 22.70 48.85 44.14
CA ARG A 57 22.41 49.37 42.77
C ARG A 57 22.93 48.53 41.62
N LYS A 58 23.73 47.50 41.86
CA LYS A 58 24.38 46.65 40.79
C LYS A 58 24.52 45.21 41.26
N ASP A 59 23.41 44.53 41.34
CA ASP A 59 23.45 43.07 41.57
C ASP A 59 23.63 42.35 40.23
N ARG A 60 24.35 41.23 40.30
CA ARG A 60 24.52 40.31 39.18
C ARG A 60 24.19 38.92 39.69
N GLN A 61 23.27 38.26 39.03
CA GLN A 61 22.89 36.89 39.37
C GLN A 61 23.07 36.02 38.13
N MET A 62 23.71 34.87 38.32
CA MET A 62 23.86 33.85 37.31
C MET A 62 23.10 32.64 37.83
N GLU A 63 22.11 32.20 37.07
CA GLU A 63 21.33 31.00 37.40
C GLU A 63 21.54 29.97 36.31
N PHE A 64 21.89 28.79 36.74
CA PHE A 64 22.07 27.63 35.88
C PHE A 64 21.09 26.58 36.34
N THR A 65 20.10 26.23 35.47
CA THR A 65 19.09 25.25 35.81
C THR A 65 19.06 24.12 34.78
N GLN A 66 19.18 22.91 35.26
CA GLN A 66 19.00 21.67 34.49
C GLN A 66 17.71 21.00 34.95
N GLU A 67 16.76 20.90 34.03
CA GLU A 67 15.57 20.10 34.25
C GLU A 67 15.88 18.63 33.97
N ILE A 68 15.75 17.76 34.98
CA ILE A 68 15.90 16.31 34.83
C ILE A 68 14.56 15.70 34.49
N GLY A 69 13.46 16.38 34.81
CA GLY A 69 12.10 15.89 34.64
C GLY A 69 11.78 14.71 35.55
N SER A 70 10.82 13.88 35.13
CA SER A 70 10.49 12.65 35.85
C SER A 70 11.46 11.53 35.45
N LEU A 71 12.10 10.90 36.44
CA LEU A 71 13.04 9.80 36.24
C LEU A 71 12.39 8.57 35.58
N LEU A 72 11.06 8.43 35.66
CA LEU A 72 10.32 7.29 35.12
C LEU A 72 9.86 7.50 33.68
N THR A 73 9.71 8.74 33.25
CA THR A 73 9.18 9.09 31.91
C THR A 73 10.02 8.53 30.76
N PRO A 74 11.36 8.54 30.76
CA PRO A 74 12.17 7.96 29.69
C PRO A 74 11.94 6.44 29.53
N PHE A 75 11.78 5.72 30.64
CA PHE A 75 11.48 4.28 30.59
C PHE A 75 10.13 4.00 29.96
N TYR A 76 9.10 4.77 30.30
CA TYR A 76 7.77 4.63 29.70
C TYR A 76 7.75 5.06 28.22
N ARG A 77 8.49 6.13 27.85
CA ARG A 77 8.66 6.52 26.45
C ARG A 77 9.33 5.41 25.65
N ASN A 78 10.40 4.83 26.17
CA ASN A 78 11.07 3.72 25.52
C ASN A 78 10.15 2.50 25.34
N ALA A 79 9.34 2.17 26.36
CA ALA A 79 8.33 1.11 26.26
C ALA A 79 7.28 1.42 25.18
N LEU A 80 6.83 2.68 25.07
CA LEU A 80 5.92 3.13 24.01
C LEU A 80 6.53 2.96 22.62
N VAL A 81 7.76 3.42 22.40
CA VAL A 81 8.47 3.31 21.12
C VAL A 81 8.59 1.83 20.70
N ASN A 82 8.90 0.91 21.61
CA ASN A 82 8.94 -0.51 21.32
C ASN A 82 7.59 -1.06 20.84
N LYS A 83 6.48 -0.57 21.41
CA LYS A 83 5.12 -0.95 20.96
C LYS A 83 4.79 -0.34 19.61
N GLN A 84 5.20 0.89 19.35
CA GLN A 84 5.04 1.56 18.06
C GLN A 84 5.82 0.86 16.94
N VAL A 85 7.06 0.43 17.20
CA VAL A 85 7.85 -0.36 16.25
C VAL A 85 7.15 -1.68 15.93
N THR A 86 6.57 -2.34 16.94
CA THR A 86 5.84 -3.60 16.75
C THR A 86 4.57 -3.38 15.93
N SER A 87 3.80 -2.33 16.22
CA SER A 87 2.61 -1.93 15.47
C SER A 87 2.97 -1.58 14.01
N GLY A 88 4.02 -0.79 13.79
CA GLY A 88 4.54 -0.45 12.48
C GLY A 88 4.97 -1.67 11.66
N ARG A 89 5.57 -2.67 12.30
CA ARG A 89 5.93 -3.94 11.65
C ARG A 89 4.70 -4.69 11.15
N TYR A 90 3.64 -4.82 11.96
CA TYR A 90 2.39 -5.45 11.53
C TYR A 90 1.69 -4.66 10.42
N SER A 91 1.67 -3.33 10.53
CA SER A 91 1.12 -2.45 9.49
C SER A 91 1.85 -2.65 8.16
N ARG A 92 3.19 -2.67 8.16
CA ARG A 92 4.00 -2.95 6.98
C ARG A 92 3.68 -4.32 6.36
N GLU A 93 3.54 -5.36 7.17
CA GLU A 93 3.23 -6.71 6.68
C GLU A 93 1.84 -6.78 6.03
N ILE A 94 0.85 -6.04 6.58
CA ILE A 94 -0.48 -5.91 5.96
C ILE A 94 -0.37 -5.24 4.59
N VAL A 95 0.34 -4.11 4.50
CA VAL A 95 0.55 -3.40 3.24
C VAL A 95 1.26 -4.30 2.21
N GLU A 96 2.25 -5.08 2.63
CA GLU A 96 2.94 -6.03 1.75
C GLU A 96 1.97 -7.08 1.19
N LYS A 97 1.13 -7.69 2.03
CA LYS A 97 0.11 -8.66 1.60
C LYS A 97 -0.93 -8.02 0.67
N GLU A 98 -1.35 -6.79 0.94
CA GLU A 98 -2.28 -6.05 0.08
C GLU A 98 -1.69 -5.77 -1.30
N VAL A 99 -0.43 -5.32 -1.39
CA VAL A 99 0.29 -5.09 -2.65
C VAL A 99 0.41 -6.40 -3.45
N VAL A 100 0.81 -7.49 -2.80
CA VAL A 100 0.87 -8.81 -3.47
C VAL A 100 -0.50 -9.24 -3.99
N ALA A 101 -1.56 -9.04 -3.22
CA ALA A 101 -2.92 -9.37 -3.65
C ALA A 101 -3.40 -8.49 -4.81
N GLU A 102 -3.01 -7.22 -4.85
CA GLU A 102 -3.32 -6.30 -5.95
C GLU A 102 -2.63 -6.74 -7.25
N ILE A 103 -1.35 -7.11 -7.19
CA ILE A 103 -0.60 -7.63 -8.34
C ILE A 103 -1.23 -8.94 -8.85
N LYS A 104 -1.53 -9.88 -7.94
CA LYS A 104 -2.18 -11.16 -8.32
C LYS A 104 -3.54 -10.93 -9.00
N ARG A 105 -4.34 -9.98 -8.49
CA ARG A 105 -5.63 -9.63 -9.12
C ARG A 105 -5.46 -9.01 -10.49
N ALA A 106 -4.54 -8.08 -10.65
CA ALA A 106 -4.24 -7.46 -11.95
C ALA A 106 -3.71 -8.49 -12.95
N TRP A 107 -2.89 -9.43 -12.50
CA TRP A 107 -2.39 -10.56 -13.30
C TRP A 107 -3.50 -11.46 -13.80
N CYS A 108 -4.37 -11.94 -12.90
CA CYS A 108 -5.50 -12.79 -13.28
C CYS A 108 -6.46 -12.07 -14.23
N TYR A 109 -6.70 -10.76 -13.98
CA TYR A 109 -7.55 -9.97 -14.86
C TYR A 109 -6.98 -9.82 -16.27
N TYR A 110 -5.65 -9.64 -16.39
CA TYR A 110 -4.98 -9.59 -17.68
C TYR A 110 -5.13 -10.91 -18.44
N LEU A 111 -4.87 -12.06 -17.78
CA LEU A 111 -5.02 -13.37 -18.39
C LEU A 111 -6.46 -13.61 -18.86
N PHE A 112 -7.44 -13.27 -18.03
CA PHE A 112 -8.86 -13.36 -18.38
C PHE A 112 -9.22 -12.50 -19.60
N ALA A 113 -8.80 -11.24 -19.61
CA ALA A 113 -9.07 -10.33 -20.73
C ALA A 113 -8.43 -10.84 -22.03
N ARG A 114 -7.24 -11.45 -21.98
CA ARG A 114 -6.56 -12.05 -23.12
C ARG A 114 -7.31 -13.27 -23.67
N GLU A 115 -7.76 -14.16 -22.80
CA GLU A 115 -8.56 -15.33 -23.22
C GLU A 115 -9.90 -14.89 -23.81
N GLN A 116 -10.53 -13.88 -23.23
CA GLN A 116 -11.77 -13.31 -23.74
C GLN A 116 -11.59 -12.66 -25.12
N GLN A 117 -10.51 -11.93 -25.32
CA GLN A 117 -10.15 -11.36 -26.62
C GLN A 117 -9.95 -12.43 -27.68
N GLU A 118 -9.23 -13.50 -27.38
CA GLU A 118 -9.01 -14.60 -28.32
C GLU A 118 -10.32 -15.33 -28.66
N LEU A 119 -11.20 -15.52 -27.68
CA LEU A 119 -12.53 -16.09 -27.91
C LEU A 119 -13.36 -15.22 -28.87
N TYR A 120 -13.45 -13.93 -28.63
CA TYR A 120 -14.23 -13.04 -29.50
C TYR A 120 -13.60 -12.87 -30.87
N LYS A 121 -12.28 -12.98 -31.00
CA LYS A 121 -11.60 -13.03 -32.31
C LYS A 121 -12.06 -14.23 -33.13
N GLN A 122 -12.07 -15.43 -32.54
CA GLN A 122 -12.56 -16.65 -33.21
C GLN A 122 -14.05 -16.54 -33.58
N GLN A 123 -14.88 -15.99 -32.70
CA GLN A 123 -16.29 -15.78 -32.97
C GLN A 123 -16.53 -14.75 -34.09
N ALA A 124 -15.76 -13.65 -34.10
CA ALA A 124 -15.85 -12.62 -35.15
C ALA A 124 -15.43 -13.18 -36.52
N GLU A 125 -14.40 -14.02 -36.57
CA GLU A 125 -13.98 -14.73 -37.81
C GLU A 125 -15.06 -15.66 -38.30
N MET A 126 -15.71 -16.45 -37.41
CA MET A 126 -16.81 -17.33 -37.73
C MET A 126 -18.03 -16.57 -38.27
N ALA A 127 -18.43 -15.49 -37.56
CA ALA A 127 -19.54 -14.65 -37.97
C ALA A 127 -19.29 -13.96 -39.33
N GLY A 128 -18.02 -13.56 -39.58
CA GLY A 128 -17.62 -13.01 -40.88
C GLY A 128 -17.67 -13.99 -42.01
N ARG A 129 -17.37 -15.29 -41.75
CA ARG A 129 -17.58 -16.39 -42.74
C ARG A 129 -19.07 -16.61 -43.00
N LEU A 130 -19.89 -16.61 -41.94
CA LEU A 130 -21.36 -16.75 -42.07
C LEU A 130 -21.97 -15.60 -42.85
N GLN A 131 -21.54 -14.37 -42.61
CA GLN A 131 -21.95 -13.17 -43.36
C GLN A 131 -21.69 -13.34 -44.86
N ARG A 132 -20.47 -13.71 -45.25
CA ARG A 132 -20.10 -13.93 -46.67
C ARG A 132 -20.91 -15.04 -47.31
N ALA A 133 -21.11 -16.14 -46.60
CA ALA A 133 -21.96 -17.23 -47.09
C ALA A 133 -23.42 -16.80 -47.28
N GLY A 134 -23.95 -15.99 -46.36
CA GLY A 134 -25.29 -15.41 -46.45
C GLY A 134 -25.45 -14.46 -47.63
N GLU A 135 -24.43 -13.63 -47.91
CA GLU A 135 -24.43 -12.74 -49.11
C GLU A 135 -24.53 -13.56 -50.39
N ILE A 136 -23.71 -14.62 -50.58
CA ILE A 136 -23.70 -15.48 -51.75
C ILE A 136 -25.06 -16.21 -51.91
N ARG A 137 -25.59 -16.79 -50.85
CA ARG A 137 -26.89 -17.51 -50.90
C ARG A 137 -28.06 -16.60 -51.21
N TYR A 138 -28.02 -15.35 -50.72
CA TYR A 138 -29.03 -14.34 -51.07
C TYR A 138 -28.99 -13.99 -52.59
N GLU A 139 -27.81 -13.83 -53.16
CA GLU A 139 -27.61 -13.56 -54.59
C GLU A 139 -28.10 -14.74 -55.44
N GLN A 140 -28.03 -15.96 -54.92
CA GLN A 140 -28.55 -17.18 -55.58
C GLN A 140 -30.07 -17.36 -55.36
N GLY A 141 -30.70 -16.55 -54.53
CA GLY A 141 -32.13 -16.66 -54.22
C GLY A 141 -32.47 -17.73 -53.18
N ASP A 142 -31.45 -18.32 -52.51
CA ASP A 142 -31.61 -19.44 -51.57
C ASP A 142 -32.09 -19.00 -50.18
N ILE A 143 -31.89 -17.73 -49.83
CA ILE A 143 -32.30 -17.14 -48.53
C ILE A 143 -33.01 -15.82 -48.72
N THR A 144 -33.80 -15.44 -47.70
CA THR A 144 -34.53 -14.18 -47.68
C THR A 144 -33.65 -12.99 -47.31
N LEU A 145 -34.11 -11.76 -47.62
CA LEU A 145 -33.45 -10.53 -47.19
C LEU A 145 -33.37 -10.44 -45.65
N LEU A 146 -34.35 -10.98 -44.94
CA LEU A 146 -34.35 -11.03 -43.49
C LEU A 146 -33.19 -11.87 -42.98
N GLU A 147 -33.00 -13.06 -43.50
CA GLU A 147 -31.90 -13.96 -43.10
C GLU A 147 -30.52 -13.36 -43.42
N LYS A 148 -30.35 -12.73 -44.58
CA LYS A 148 -29.15 -11.99 -44.91
C LYS A 148 -28.89 -10.84 -43.89
N SER A 149 -29.93 -10.08 -43.53
CA SER A 149 -29.82 -9.00 -42.54
C SER A 149 -29.44 -9.56 -41.16
N MET A 150 -29.97 -10.69 -40.75
CA MET A 150 -29.56 -11.36 -39.49
C MET A 150 -28.07 -11.75 -39.48
N CYS A 151 -27.55 -12.31 -40.58
CA CYS A 151 -26.13 -12.65 -40.72
C CYS A 151 -25.24 -11.38 -40.60
N ASN A 152 -25.66 -10.27 -41.25
CA ASN A 152 -24.95 -9.01 -41.19
C ASN A 152 -24.93 -8.42 -39.77
N THR A 153 -26.06 -8.46 -39.08
CA THR A 153 -26.19 -7.97 -37.71
C THR A 153 -25.32 -8.78 -36.76
N MET A 154 -25.34 -10.12 -36.87
CA MET A 154 -24.51 -10.99 -36.05
C MET A 154 -23.01 -10.73 -36.25
N ALA A 155 -22.60 -10.54 -37.51
CA ALA A 155 -21.19 -10.21 -37.80
C ALA A 155 -20.77 -8.84 -37.27
N ALA A 156 -21.65 -7.85 -37.33
CA ALA A 156 -21.41 -6.54 -36.75
C ALA A 156 -21.34 -6.60 -35.21
N GLU A 157 -22.22 -7.35 -34.58
CA GLU A 157 -22.20 -7.56 -33.12
C GLU A 157 -20.89 -8.21 -32.66
N MET A 158 -20.45 -9.27 -33.33
CA MET A 158 -19.21 -9.96 -32.95
C MET A 158 -17.98 -9.07 -33.17
N ARG A 159 -17.96 -8.24 -34.21
CA ARG A 159 -16.89 -7.23 -34.40
C ARG A 159 -16.86 -6.20 -33.29
N ASN A 160 -18.04 -5.75 -32.86
CA ASN A 160 -18.12 -4.80 -31.72
C ASN A 160 -17.63 -5.44 -30.40
N LYS A 161 -18.00 -6.70 -30.13
CA LYS A 161 -17.51 -7.44 -28.96
C LYS A 161 -15.98 -7.64 -29.00
N LEU A 162 -15.43 -7.94 -30.16
CA LEU A 162 -13.97 -8.02 -30.33
C LEU A 162 -13.29 -6.67 -30.08
N PHE A 163 -13.86 -5.59 -30.60
CA PHE A 163 -13.34 -4.24 -30.32
C PHE A 163 -13.32 -3.92 -28.84
N GLN A 164 -14.43 -4.20 -28.13
CA GLN A 164 -14.50 -4.02 -26.67
C GLN A 164 -13.46 -4.87 -25.94
N ALA A 165 -13.31 -6.16 -26.30
CA ALA A 165 -12.33 -7.05 -25.71
C ALA A 165 -10.88 -6.58 -25.93
N ASN A 166 -10.58 -6.01 -27.09
CA ASN A 166 -9.27 -5.40 -27.35
C ASN A 166 -8.97 -4.23 -26.40
N GLU A 167 -9.98 -3.35 -26.16
CA GLU A 167 -9.82 -2.24 -25.24
C GLU A 167 -9.72 -2.71 -23.77
N GLU A 168 -10.48 -3.75 -23.39
CA GLU A 168 -10.37 -4.36 -22.06
C GLU A 168 -8.98 -4.96 -21.82
N LEU A 169 -8.41 -5.64 -22.80
CA LEU A 169 -7.04 -6.18 -22.71
C LEU A 169 -6.01 -5.04 -22.57
N ARG A 170 -6.18 -3.96 -23.31
CA ARG A 170 -5.33 -2.77 -23.20
C ARG A 170 -5.39 -2.16 -21.79
N MET A 171 -6.59 -2.02 -21.25
CA MET A 171 -6.79 -1.51 -19.88
C MET A 171 -6.24 -2.45 -18.82
N ALA A 172 -6.35 -3.77 -19.04
CA ALA A 172 -5.77 -4.78 -18.15
C ALA A 172 -4.24 -4.70 -18.12
N ALA A 173 -3.60 -4.46 -19.28
CA ALA A 173 -2.15 -4.26 -19.38
C ALA A 173 -1.70 -3.01 -18.58
N ILE A 174 -2.43 -1.90 -18.71
CA ILE A 174 -2.16 -0.68 -17.95
C ILE A 174 -2.30 -0.91 -16.44
N ARG A 175 -3.36 -1.60 -16.01
CA ARG A 175 -3.58 -1.94 -14.59
C ARG A 175 -2.46 -2.82 -14.03
N LEU A 176 -2.00 -3.80 -14.80
CA LEU A 176 -0.88 -4.66 -14.41
C LEU A 176 0.41 -3.85 -14.27
N LYS A 177 0.71 -2.98 -15.23
CA LYS A 177 1.84 -2.06 -15.20
C LYS A 177 1.83 -1.19 -13.93
N TRP A 178 0.68 -0.63 -13.59
CA TRP A 178 0.52 0.18 -12.38
C TRP A 178 0.65 -0.62 -11.09
N ALA A 179 0.06 -1.82 -11.04
CA ALA A 179 0.18 -2.68 -9.87
C ALA A 179 1.63 -3.11 -9.60
N CYS A 180 2.44 -3.28 -10.65
CA CYS A 180 3.88 -3.58 -10.54
C CYS A 180 4.74 -2.34 -10.33
N CYS A 181 4.17 -1.12 -10.44
CA CYS A 181 4.89 0.15 -10.37
C CYS A 181 6.14 0.18 -11.26
N THR A 182 5.98 -0.21 -12.52
CA THR A 182 7.04 -0.22 -13.54
C THR A 182 6.67 0.65 -14.72
N ASP A 183 7.66 1.23 -15.39
CA ASP A 183 7.46 1.96 -16.64
C ASP A 183 7.57 1.06 -17.88
N GLU A 184 8.10 -0.15 -17.71
CA GLU A 184 8.23 -1.13 -18.79
C GLU A 184 6.89 -1.77 -19.13
N ASP A 185 6.65 -2.06 -20.41
CA ASP A 185 5.50 -2.83 -20.85
C ASP A 185 5.74 -4.31 -20.58
N ILE A 186 5.04 -4.83 -19.58
CA ILE A 186 5.13 -6.22 -19.13
C ILE A 186 3.96 -7.03 -19.68
N VAL A 187 4.27 -8.28 -20.07
CA VAL A 187 3.29 -9.26 -20.52
C VAL A 187 3.48 -10.54 -19.69
N PRO A 188 2.39 -11.11 -19.13
CA PRO A 188 2.46 -12.40 -18.47
C PRO A 188 2.98 -13.49 -19.38
N ALA A 189 3.98 -14.24 -18.93
CA ALA A 189 4.50 -15.42 -19.61
C ALA A 189 3.48 -16.58 -19.60
N ASP A 190 2.59 -16.59 -18.61
CA ASP A 190 1.51 -17.58 -18.49
C ASP A 190 0.53 -17.46 -19.65
N LYS A 191 0.26 -18.58 -20.33
CA LYS A 191 -0.65 -18.60 -21.49
C LYS A 191 -2.12 -18.80 -21.11
N MET A 192 -2.39 -19.39 -19.96
CA MET A 192 -3.74 -19.73 -19.51
C MET A 192 -3.98 -19.27 -18.07
N LEU A 193 -5.25 -18.99 -17.78
CA LEU A 193 -5.68 -18.71 -16.42
C LEU A 193 -5.65 -20.00 -15.60
N THR A 194 -4.71 -20.12 -14.67
CA THR A 194 -4.63 -21.26 -13.75
C THR A 194 -5.19 -20.87 -12.39
N LEU A 195 -5.85 -21.83 -11.72
CA LEU A 195 -6.30 -21.62 -10.34
C LEU A 195 -5.08 -21.46 -9.43
N LEU A 196 -4.97 -20.28 -8.82
CA LEU A 196 -3.95 -20.09 -7.79
C LEU A 196 -4.34 -20.86 -6.52
N PRO A 197 -3.41 -21.60 -5.91
CA PRO A 197 -3.71 -22.32 -4.68
C PRO A 197 -4.10 -21.33 -3.58
N ILE A 198 -5.22 -21.60 -2.92
CA ILE A 198 -5.65 -20.84 -1.76
C ILE A 198 -4.87 -21.38 -0.56
N GLU A 199 -3.90 -20.61 -0.09
CA GLU A 199 -3.22 -20.89 1.18
C GLU A 199 -4.23 -20.71 2.32
N LYS A 200 -4.60 -21.83 2.95
CA LYS A 200 -5.42 -21.80 4.16
C LYS A 200 -4.55 -21.28 5.31
N GLN A 201 -4.71 -20.01 5.67
CA GLN A 201 -4.11 -19.52 6.90
C GLN A 201 -4.94 -20.01 8.09
N PRO A 202 -4.30 -20.53 9.16
CA PRO A 202 -5.00 -20.89 10.39
C PRO A 202 -5.69 -19.63 10.96
N ALA A 203 -6.92 -19.80 11.44
CA ALA A 203 -7.77 -18.69 11.90
C ALA A 203 -7.17 -17.87 13.06
N GLY A 204 -6.17 -18.42 13.77
CA GLY A 204 -5.48 -17.75 14.89
C GLY A 204 -4.38 -16.77 14.51
N GLU A 205 -3.94 -16.74 13.25
CA GLU A 205 -2.83 -15.90 12.79
C GLU A 205 -3.27 -14.70 11.92
N ASN A 206 -4.43 -14.15 12.24
CA ASN A 206 -4.87 -12.96 11.49
C ASN A 206 -4.04 -11.75 11.91
N ILE A 207 -3.15 -11.33 11.01
CA ILE A 207 -2.24 -10.20 11.22
C ILE A 207 -2.95 -8.88 11.56
N ARG A 208 -4.20 -8.69 11.12
CA ARG A 208 -5.01 -7.52 11.47
C ARG A 208 -5.41 -7.55 12.94
N ILE A 209 -5.67 -8.73 13.51
CA ILE A 209 -5.94 -8.89 14.94
C ILE A 209 -4.67 -8.55 15.73
N ASN A 210 -3.50 -9.04 15.29
CA ASN A 210 -2.22 -8.75 15.93
C ASN A 210 -1.91 -7.25 15.88
N LEU A 211 -2.21 -6.57 14.79
CA LEU A 211 -2.09 -5.11 14.68
C LEU A 211 -2.98 -4.41 15.71
N LEU A 212 -4.26 -4.76 15.81
CA LEU A 212 -5.20 -4.14 16.76
C LEU A 212 -4.78 -4.39 18.21
N GLN A 213 -4.30 -5.57 18.52
CA GLN A 213 -3.76 -5.89 19.84
C GLN A 213 -2.51 -5.04 20.15
N SER A 214 -1.59 -4.92 19.19
CA SER A 214 -0.40 -4.09 19.33
C SER A 214 -0.75 -2.61 19.52
N GLN A 215 -1.74 -2.08 18.77
CA GLN A 215 -2.25 -0.72 18.96
C GLN A 215 -2.90 -0.53 20.32
N THR A 216 -3.58 -1.52 20.86
CA THR A 216 -4.14 -1.48 22.21
C THR A 216 -3.03 -1.40 23.26
N GLU A 217 -1.96 -2.17 23.12
CA GLU A 217 -0.79 -2.11 23.99
C GLU A 217 -0.04 -0.76 23.88
N GLU A 218 0.01 -0.18 22.69
CA GLU A 218 0.53 1.17 22.46
C GLU A 218 -0.27 2.21 23.26
N LYS A 219 -1.61 2.16 23.20
CA LYS A 219 -2.47 3.07 23.98
C LYS A 219 -2.31 2.89 25.48
N LYS A 220 -2.13 1.64 25.97
CA LYS A 220 -1.82 1.38 27.38
C LYS A 220 -0.46 1.95 27.78
N ALA A 221 0.55 1.85 26.92
CA ALA A 221 1.86 2.46 27.16
C ALA A 221 1.77 4.00 27.21
N LEU A 222 0.99 4.61 26.32
CA LEU A 222 0.72 6.05 26.33
C LEU A 222 0.04 6.49 27.64
N LEU A 223 -0.95 5.73 28.11
CA LEU A 223 -1.62 6.00 29.38
C LEU A 223 -0.62 6.00 30.55
N ARG A 224 0.35 5.08 30.57
CA ARG A 224 1.38 5.05 31.60
C ARG A 224 2.29 6.28 31.57
N ILE A 225 2.57 6.83 30.40
CA ILE A 225 3.31 8.10 30.28
C ILE A 225 2.49 9.24 30.90
N GLU A 226 1.20 9.34 30.59
CA GLU A 226 0.34 10.37 31.16
C GLU A 226 0.22 10.22 32.69
N GLN A 227 0.11 8.97 33.18
CA GLN A 227 0.13 8.70 34.62
C GLN A 227 1.46 9.09 35.28
N SER A 228 2.59 8.98 34.56
CA SER A 228 3.89 9.39 35.11
C SER A 228 4.02 10.89 35.37
N ARG A 229 3.18 11.72 34.75
CA ARG A 229 3.14 13.17 34.97
C ARG A 229 2.59 13.57 36.35
N PHE A 230 1.95 12.62 37.08
CA PHE A 230 1.54 12.87 38.46
C PHE A 230 2.70 12.76 39.46
N PHE A 231 3.85 12.23 39.03
CA PHE A 231 5.04 12.19 39.87
C PHE A 231 5.78 13.52 39.80
N PRO A 232 6.44 13.95 40.90
CA PRO A 232 7.19 15.22 40.95
C PRO A 232 8.33 15.21 39.94
N GLU A 233 8.51 16.31 39.25
CA GLU A 233 9.64 16.57 38.37
C GLU A 233 10.83 17.08 39.21
N LEU A 234 12.03 16.61 38.86
CA LEU A 234 13.27 17.02 39.51
C LEU A 234 13.97 18.05 38.63
N SER A 235 14.38 19.15 39.26
CA SER A 235 15.27 20.12 38.66
C SER A 235 16.45 20.38 39.60
N ILE A 236 17.63 20.61 39.04
CA ILE A 236 18.82 21.01 39.77
C ILE A 236 19.19 22.40 39.30
N GLY A 237 19.18 23.36 40.20
CA GLY A 237 19.58 24.75 39.95
C GLY A 237 20.75 25.16 40.83
N TYR A 238 21.65 25.96 40.27
CA TYR A 238 22.69 26.67 41.00
C TYR A 238 22.56 28.18 40.71
N VAL A 239 22.55 28.97 41.77
CA VAL A 239 22.37 30.44 41.72
C VAL A 239 23.63 31.15 42.16
#